data_4b110c62d755446b0a7788d2e6d5d6f1
#
_entry.id   4b110c62d755446b0a7788d2e6d5d6f1
#
_cell.length_a   1.000
_cell.length_b   1.000
_cell.length_c   1.000
_cell.angle_alpha   90.00
_cell.angle_beta   90.00
_cell.angle_gamma   90.00
#
_symmetry.space_group_name_H-M   'P 1'
#
loop_
_entity.id
_entity.type
_entity.pdbx_description
1 polymer ?
#
loop_
_entity_poly.entity_id
_entity_poly.type
_entity_poly.pdbx_seq_one_letter_code
_entity_poly.pdbx_strand_id
1 'polypeptide(L)'
;MGTDSFDCRATAAVLRSGNNASVAGHVAAVISALSIRSGGWITMCALLVWCAVVYLSARVRMDALFFQLLADHPADQFDDWLKAAGLRKHTPPRTIQERRRGALRLWRALVVAVAIEIVLTLAGVLRLLP
;
A
#
# COMPACT_ATOMS: atom_id res chain seq x y z
N MET A 1 -11.51 -27.54 4.49
CA MET A 1 -10.17 -26.91 4.49
C MET A 1 -9.80 -26.40 3.08
N GLY A 2 -10.52 -25.49 2.46
CA GLY A 2 -10.30 -25.16 1.05
C GLY A 2 -10.50 -23.71 0.66
N THR A 3 -11.60 -23.10 1.03
CA THR A 3 -11.99 -21.77 0.55
C THR A 3 -11.21 -20.63 1.22
N ASP A 4 -11.02 -20.69 2.54
CA ASP A 4 -10.38 -19.60 3.28
C ASP A 4 -8.86 -19.48 2.97
N SER A 5 -8.16 -20.61 2.82
CA SER A 5 -6.73 -20.57 2.44
C SER A 5 -6.52 -20.07 1.01
N PHE A 6 -7.42 -20.44 0.08
CA PHE A 6 -7.39 -19.93 -1.28
C PHE A 6 -7.65 -18.42 -1.31
N ASP A 7 -8.66 -17.96 -0.57
CA ASP A 7 -8.99 -16.53 -0.47
C ASP A 7 -7.86 -15.71 0.14
N CYS A 8 -7.16 -16.23 1.13
CA CYS A 8 -5.99 -15.59 1.73
C CYS A 8 -4.84 -15.48 0.71
N ARG A 9 -4.53 -16.57 -0.01
CA ARG A 9 -3.48 -16.56 -1.05
C ARG A 9 -3.81 -15.64 -2.21
N ALA A 10 -5.05 -15.65 -2.69
CA ALA A 10 -5.51 -14.74 -3.74
C ALA A 10 -5.41 -13.28 -3.29
N THR A 11 -5.82 -12.97 -2.06
CA THR A 11 -5.69 -11.61 -1.51
C THR A 11 -4.23 -11.20 -1.40
N ALA A 12 -3.35 -12.06 -0.89
CA ALA A 12 -1.91 -11.79 -0.82
C ALA A 12 -1.31 -11.51 -2.21
N ALA A 13 -1.72 -12.26 -3.25
CA ALA A 13 -1.26 -12.05 -4.61
C ALA A 13 -1.69 -10.67 -5.17
N VAL A 14 -2.96 -10.28 -4.94
CA VAL A 14 -3.45 -8.93 -5.32
C VAL A 14 -2.67 -7.84 -4.58
N LEU A 15 -2.42 -7.98 -3.29
CA LEU A 15 -1.66 -7.00 -2.51
C LEU A 15 -0.20 -6.89 -2.99
N ARG A 16 0.40 -8.01 -3.41
CA ARG A 16 1.75 -8.01 -3.99
C ARG A 16 1.85 -7.22 -5.30
N SER A 17 0.79 -7.18 -6.11
CA SER A 17 0.78 -6.34 -7.33
C SER A 17 0.94 -4.86 -7.01
N GLY A 18 0.59 -4.41 -5.81
CA GLY A 18 0.86 -3.06 -5.29
C GLY A 18 2.35 -2.71 -5.23
N ASN A 19 3.25 -3.72 -5.24
CA ASN A 19 4.69 -3.47 -5.30
C ASN A 19 5.08 -2.79 -6.63
N ASN A 20 4.51 -3.20 -7.74
CA ASN A 20 4.78 -2.59 -9.05
C ASN A 20 4.25 -1.15 -9.10
N ALA A 21 3.07 -0.89 -8.53
CA ALA A 21 2.54 0.46 -8.39
C ALA A 21 3.47 1.33 -7.52
N SER A 22 3.98 0.80 -6.41
CA SER A 22 4.93 1.50 -5.56
C SER A 22 6.23 1.87 -6.30
N VAL A 23 6.77 0.97 -7.14
CA VAL A 23 7.95 1.26 -7.96
C VAL A 23 7.67 2.43 -8.91
N ALA A 24 6.53 2.43 -9.59
CA ALA A 24 6.13 3.53 -10.47
C ALA A 24 6.06 4.88 -9.71
N GLY A 25 5.47 4.89 -8.50
CA GLY A 25 5.45 6.07 -7.63
C GLY A 25 6.84 6.55 -7.24
N HIS A 26 7.78 5.65 -6.92
CA HIS A 26 9.15 6.06 -6.60
C HIS A 26 9.87 6.67 -7.81
N VAL A 27 9.68 6.13 -9.01
CA VAL A 27 10.23 6.69 -10.25
C VAL A 27 9.64 8.09 -10.51
N ALA A 28 8.33 8.26 -10.37
CA ALA A 28 7.69 9.57 -10.51
C ALA A 28 8.24 10.59 -9.49
N ALA A 29 8.45 10.19 -8.24
CA ALA A 29 9.03 11.04 -7.21
C ALA A 29 10.46 11.49 -7.53
N VAL A 30 11.30 10.60 -8.06
CA VAL A 30 12.67 10.95 -8.50
C VAL A 30 12.60 12.00 -9.62
N ILE A 31 11.74 11.81 -10.62
CA ILE A 31 11.55 12.79 -11.70
C ILE A 31 11.09 14.13 -11.14
N SER A 32 10.12 14.13 -10.21
CA SER A 32 9.64 15.34 -9.54
C SER A 32 10.75 16.03 -8.76
N ALA A 33 11.59 15.28 -8.04
CA ALA A 33 12.70 15.82 -7.28
C ALA A 33 13.76 16.48 -8.18
N LEU A 34 14.04 15.91 -9.35
CA LEU A 34 14.93 16.51 -10.34
C LEU A 34 14.37 17.82 -10.93
N SER A 35 13.05 17.99 -10.92
CA SER A 35 12.33 19.17 -11.41
C SER A 35 12.12 20.25 -10.34
N ILE A 36 12.69 20.11 -9.13
CA ILE A 36 12.48 21.04 -7.99
C ILE A 36 12.81 22.49 -8.37
N ARG A 37 13.84 22.70 -9.19
CA ARG A 37 14.36 24.02 -9.52
C ARG A 37 13.37 24.89 -10.30
N SER A 38 12.36 24.27 -10.93
CA SER A 38 11.39 24.90 -11.82
C SER A 38 9.92 24.65 -11.42
N GLY A 39 9.67 23.66 -10.56
CA GLY A 39 8.32 23.15 -10.29
C GLY A 39 7.53 23.85 -9.19
N GLY A 40 8.16 24.66 -8.35
CA GLY A 40 7.49 25.41 -7.30
C GLY A 40 6.57 24.54 -6.41
N TRP A 41 5.34 25.01 -6.19
CA TRP A 41 4.38 24.33 -5.30
C TRP A 41 3.90 22.96 -5.81
N ILE A 42 3.89 22.72 -7.13
CA ILE A 42 3.50 21.41 -7.70
C ILE A 42 4.47 20.32 -7.24
N THR A 43 5.76 20.61 -7.26
CA THR A 43 6.78 19.65 -6.79
C THR A 43 6.62 19.37 -5.30
N MET A 44 6.30 20.38 -4.49
CA MET A 44 6.00 20.17 -3.06
C MET A 44 4.79 19.25 -2.87
N CYS A 45 3.71 19.46 -3.64
CA CYS A 45 2.55 18.58 -3.60
C CYS A 45 2.90 17.15 -4.02
N ALA A 46 3.69 16.96 -5.07
CA ALA A 46 4.14 15.63 -5.50
C ALA A 46 4.94 14.93 -4.41
N LEU A 47 5.86 15.61 -3.73
CA LEU A 47 6.62 15.03 -2.62
C LEU A 47 5.75 14.65 -1.42
N LEU A 48 4.72 15.43 -1.11
CA LEU A 48 3.76 15.08 -0.05
C LEU A 48 2.96 13.82 -0.43
N VAL A 49 2.49 13.73 -1.68
CA VAL A 49 1.82 12.53 -2.18
C VAL A 49 2.76 11.32 -2.16
N TRP A 50 4.04 11.50 -2.50
CA TRP A 50 5.04 10.44 -2.41
C TRP A 50 5.20 9.92 -0.99
N CYS A 51 5.23 10.77 0.03
CA CYS A 51 5.24 10.32 1.43
C CYS A 51 4.04 9.42 1.75
N ALA A 52 2.84 9.77 1.24
CA ALA A 52 1.67 8.93 1.38
C ALA A 52 1.82 7.59 0.63
N VAL A 53 2.40 7.58 -0.57
CA VAL A 53 2.70 6.36 -1.34
C VAL A 53 3.66 5.46 -0.57
N VAL A 54 4.74 5.99 0.02
CA VAL A 54 5.69 5.23 0.85
C VAL A 54 4.97 4.58 2.03
N TYR A 55 4.18 5.35 2.76
CA TYR A 55 3.42 4.83 3.91
C TYR A 55 2.42 3.72 3.50
N LEU A 56 1.61 3.98 2.47
CA LEU A 56 0.62 3.02 1.98
C LEU A 56 1.28 1.74 1.43
N SER A 57 2.40 1.86 0.73
CA SER A 57 3.12 0.71 0.19
C SER A 57 3.69 -0.19 1.29
N ALA A 58 4.26 0.41 2.35
CA ALA A 58 4.71 -0.34 3.51
C ALA A 58 3.55 -1.08 4.18
N ARG A 59 2.40 -0.42 4.34
CA ARG A 59 1.21 -0.99 4.96
C ARG A 59 0.63 -2.13 4.14
N VAL A 60 0.51 -1.96 2.82
CA VAL A 60 0.02 -3.01 1.91
C VAL A 60 0.95 -4.23 1.89
N ARG A 61 2.28 -4.03 1.95
CA ARG A 61 3.25 -5.13 2.06
C ARG A 61 3.09 -5.91 3.36
N MET A 62 2.92 -5.23 4.49
CA MET A 62 2.66 -5.88 5.77
C MET A 62 1.38 -6.71 5.72
N ASP A 63 0.29 -6.15 5.19
CA ASP A 63 -0.97 -6.88 5.05
C ASP A 63 -0.81 -8.11 4.13
N ALA A 64 -0.04 -8.00 3.03
CA ALA A 64 0.26 -9.14 2.14
C ALA A 64 0.97 -10.28 2.88
N LEU A 65 1.96 -9.97 3.71
CA LEU A 65 2.67 -10.95 4.54
C LEU A 65 1.73 -11.59 5.56
N PHE A 66 0.84 -10.80 6.20
CA PHE A 66 -0.15 -11.33 7.13
C PHE A 66 -1.12 -12.30 6.47
N PHE A 67 -1.60 -12.00 5.26
CA PHE A 67 -2.47 -12.92 4.53
C PHE A 67 -1.74 -14.20 4.10
N GLN A 68 -0.42 -14.16 3.84
CA GLN A 68 0.36 -15.37 3.61
C GLN A 68 0.45 -16.24 4.87
N LEU A 69 0.79 -15.63 6.01
CA LEU A 69 0.84 -16.34 7.29
C LEU A 69 -0.51 -16.98 7.65
N LEU A 70 -1.63 -16.25 7.41
CA LEU A 70 -2.98 -16.75 7.62
C LEU A 70 -3.38 -17.87 6.65
N ALA A 71 -2.75 -17.98 5.48
CA ALA A 71 -3.00 -19.05 4.54
C ALA A 71 -2.36 -20.39 5.00
N ASP A 72 -1.26 -20.29 5.76
CA ASP A 72 -0.46 -21.43 6.17
C ASP A 72 -0.72 -21.83 7.64
N HIS A 73 -1.33 -20.96 8.46
CA HIS A 73 -1.59 -21.16 9.88
C HIS A 73 -3.04 -20.84 10.26
N PRO A 74 -3.62 -21.52 11.27
CA PRO A 74 -4.95 -21.19 11.78
C PRO A 74 -5.02 -19.76 12.32
N ALA A 75 -6.16 -19.09 12.07
CA ALA A 75 -6.34 -17.67 12.42
C ALA A 75 -6.28 -17.38 13.93
N ASP A 76 -6.65 -18.35 14.77
CA ASP A 76 -6.60 -18.29 16.23
C ASP A 76 -5.16 -18.23 16.75
N GLN A 77 -4.25 -19.05 16.22
CA GLN A 77 -2.83 -19.00 16.57
C GLN A 77 -2.20 -17.64 16.22
N PHE A 78 -2.59 -17.08 15.10
CA PHE A 78 -2.12 -15.76 14.68
C PHE A 78 -2.63 -14.65 15.60
N ASP A 79 -3.89 -14.70 16.01
CA ASP A 79 -4.47 -13.73 16.95
C ASP A 79 -3.86 -13.83 18.35
N ASP A 80 -3.52 -15.03 18.81
CA ASP A 80 -2.84 -15.22 20.08
C ASP A 80 -1.39 -14.71 20.05
N TRP A 81 -0.69 -14.91 18.93
CA TRP A 81 0.63 -14.31 18.73
C TRP A 81 0.58 -12.77 18.74
N LEU A 82 -0.40 -12.15 18.06
CA LEU A 82 -0.58 -10.69 18.07
C LEU A 82 -0.87 -10.14 19.47
N LYS A 83 -1.62 -10.88 20.28
CA LYS A 83 -1.88 -10.52 21.68
C LYS A 83 -0.59 -10.61 22.51
N ALA A 84 0.15 -11.72 22.38
CA ALA A 84 1.42 -11.93 23.08
C ALA A 84 2.46 -10.87 22.72
N ALA A 85 2.50 -10.44 21.46
CA ALA A 85 3.37 -9.37 20.98
C ALA A 85 2.93 -7.95 21.39
N GLY A 86 1.80 -7.80 22.11
CA GLY A 86 1.27 -6.50 22.52
C GLY A 86 0.74 -5.63 21.38
N LEU A 87 0.66 -6.19 20.17
CA LEU A 87 0.24 -5.49 18.95
C LEU A 87 -1.29 -5.40 18.83
N ARG A 88 -2.02 -6.12 19.66
CA ARG A 88 -3.49 -6.13 19.68
C ARG A 88 -4.01 -5.91 21.09
N LYS A 89 -4.75 -4.82 21.29
CA LYS A 89 -5.61 -4.62 22.47
C LYS A 89 -6.83 -5.54 22.34
N HIS A 90 -7.53 -5.81 23.47
CA HIS A 90 -8.71 -6.68 23.61
C HIS A 90 -9.88 -6.31 22.66
N THR A 91 -9.68 -6.40 21.37
CA THR A 91 -10.70 -6.19 20.35
C THR A 91 -11.22 -7.56 19.89
N PRO A 92 -12.52 -7.73 19.66
CA PRO A 92 -13.06 -9.01 19.18
C PRO A 92 -12.37 -9.46 17.89
N PRO A 93 -12.23 -10.79 17.67
CA PRO A 93 -11.58 -11.32 16.49
C PRO A 93 -12.30 -10.81 15.23
N ARG A 94 -11.54 -10.16 14.34
CA ARG A 94 -12.08 -9.72 13.03
C ARG A 94 -12.15 -10.92 12.11
N THR A 95 -13.24 -11.03 11.37
CA THR A 95 -13.39 -12.06 10.35
C THR A 95 -12.35 -11.86 9.22
N ILE A 96 -11.98 -12.94 8.53
CA ILE A 96 -11.07 -12.88 7.37
C ILE A 96 -11.63 -11.91 6.31
N GLN A 97 -12.95 -11.89 6.12
CA GLN A 97 -13.59 -10.98 5.17
C GLN A 97 -13.45 -9.51 5.54
N GLU A 98 -13.55 -9.14 6.83
CA GLU A 98 -13.32 -7.77 7.28
C GLU A 98 -11.88 -7.33 7.09
N ARG A 99 -10.93 -8.22 7.38
CA ARG A 99 -9.50 -7.99 7.15
C ARG A 99 -9.22 -7.77 5.65
N ARG A 100 -9.80 -8.62 4.78
CA ARG A 100 -9.69 -8.51 3.33
C ARG A 100 -10.24 -7.18 2.80
N ARG A 101 -11.42 -6.76 3.26
CA ARG A 101 -12.01 -5.46 2.87
C ARG A 101 -11.09 -4.28 3.26
N GLY A 102 -10.51 -4.34 4.46
CA GLY A 102 -9.56 -3.32 4.93
C GLY A 102 -8.31 -3.26 4.05
N ALA A 103 -7.70 -4.41 3.78
CA ALA A 103 -6.49 -4.50 2.95
C ALA A 103 -6.73 -4.05 1.51
N LEU A 104 -7.86 -4.42 0.89
CA LEU A 104 -8.23 -3.98 -0.45
C LEU A 104 -8.52 -2.47 -0.52
N ARG A 105 -9.04 -1.85 0.55
CA ARG A 105 -9.19 -0.38 0.61
C ARG A 105 -7.83 0.30 0.60
N LEU A 106 -6.87 -0.19 1.38
CA LEU A 106 -5.50 0.34 1.40
C LEU A 106 -4.82 0.18 0.05
N TRP A 107 -4.97 -0.97 -0.60
CA TRP A 107 -4.45 -1.22 -1.93
C TRP A 107 -5.02 -0.23 -2.96
N ARG A 108 -6.35 0.00 -2.95
CA ARG A 108 -6.99 1.00 -3.82
C ARG A 108 -6.48 2.41 -3.53
N ALA A 109 -6.34 2.77 -2.27
CA ALA A 109 -5.79 4.07 -1.87
C ALA A 109 -4.35 4.24 -2.39
N LEU A 110 -3.52 3.20 -2.34
CA LEU A 110 -2.17 3.21 -2.91
C LEU A 110 -2.20 3.46 -4.43
N VAL A 111 -3.04 2.73 -5.18
CA VAL A 111 -3.16 2.90 -6.63
C VAL A 111 -3.61 4.32 -7.00
N VAL A 112 -4.58 4.87 -6.27
CA VAL A 112 -5.05 6.25 -6.48
C VAL A 112 -3.95 7.26 -6.15
N ALA A 113 -3.22 7.08 -5.04
CA ALA A 113 -2.12 7.97 -4.67
C ALA A 113 -1.01 7.98 -5.74
N VAL A 114 -0.63 6.81 -6.27
CA VAL A 114 0.35 6.69 -7.36
C VAL A 114 -0.16 7.36 -8.63
N ALA A 115 -1.44 7.20 -8.99
CA ALA A 115 -2.02 7.86 -10.15
C ALA A 115 -1.97 9.40 -10.01
N ILE A 116 -2.31 9.93 -8.83
CA ILE A 116 -2.22 11.37 -8.54
C ILE A 116 -0.76 11.85 -8.66
N GLU A 117 0.19 11.09 -8.11
CA GLU A 117 1.61 11.43 -8.18
C GLU A 117 2.12 11.50 -9.62
N ILE A 118 1.75 10.52 -10.46
CA ILE A 118 2.11 10.52 -11.89
C ILE A 118 1.53 11.76 -12.59
N VAL A 119 0.28 12.11 -12.33
CA VAL A 119 -0.37 13.30 -12.93
C VAL A 119 0.35 14.59 -12.51
N LEU A 120 0.69 14.74 -11.22
CA LEU A 120 1.43 15.89 -10.71
C LEU A 120 2.83 15.98 -11.34
N THR A 121 3.52 14.84 -11.46
CA THR A 121 4.84 14.77 -12.10
C THR A 121 4.77 15.20 -13.56
N LEU A 122 3.81 14.66 -14.32
CA LEU A 122 3.59 15.06 -15.72
C LEU A 122 3.26 16.55 -15.86
N ALA A 123 2.38 17.07 -15.00
CA ALA A 123 2.05 18.49 -14.98
C ALA A 123 3.27 19.38 -14.66
N GLY A 124 4.14 18.92 -13.77
CA GLY A 124 5.41 19.57 -13.45
C GLY A 124 6.36 19.59 -14.64
N VAL A 125 6.53 18.44 -15.32
CA VAL A 125 7.40 18.30 -16.50
C VAL A 125 6.89 19.14 -17.67
N LEU A 126 5.58 19.13 -17.94
CA LEU A 126 5.00 19.91 -19.04
C LEU A 126 5.21 21.43 -18.89
N ARG A 127 5.33 21.95 -17.68
CA ARG A 127 5.66 23.37 -17.44
C ARG A 127 7.11 23.73 -17.73
N LEU A 128 7.98 22.72 -17.90
CA LEU A 128 9.39 22.92 -18.28
C LEU A 128 9.60 22.99 -19.79
N LEU A 129 8.61 22.55 -20.55
CA LEU A 129 8.66 22.62 -22.00
C LEU A 129 8.34 24.06 -22.42
N PRO A 130 9.17 24.65 -23.30
CA PRO A 130 8.99 26.03 -23.80
C PRO A 130 7.71 26.21 -24.61
#